data_80626d580ad590ff44d987cd8e8c1e6a
#
_entry.id   80626d580ad590ff44d987cd8e8c1e6a
#
_cell.length_a   1.000
_cell.length_b   1.000
_cell.length_c   1.000
_cell.angle_alpha   90.00
_cell.angle_beta   90.00
_cell.angle_gamma   90.00
#
_symmetry.space_group_name_H-M   'P 1'
#
loop_
_entity.id
_entity.type
_entity.pdbx_description
1 polymer ?
#
loop_
_entity_poly.entity_id
_entity_poly.type
_entity_poly.pdbx_seq_one_letter_code
_entity_poly.pdbx_strand_id
1 'polypeptide(L)'
;MYKPQKGNSTRVEFRSVDAACNPYLAYAVILAAGLKGIEGDYELPPGAEDDVWALTSAERRALGIRPLPQDLDQAIRVMQDSDLVAETLGEHVFDFFLRNKRAEWQEYRRQVTEYELGRYLPML
;
A
#
# COMPACT_ATOMS: atom_id res chain seq x y z
N MET A 1 -4.80 -5.23 18.42
CA MET A 1 -5.23 -6.38 19.28
C MET A 1 -6.76 -6.39 19.40
N TYR A 2 -7.39 -7.53 19.15
CA TYR A 2 -8.83 -7.71 19.36
C TYR A 2 -9.12 -7.65 20.87
N LYS A 3 -9.95 -6.69 21.30
CA LYS A 3 -10.42 -6.60 22.68
C LYS A 3 -11.90 -7.03 22.70
N PRO A 4 -12.23 -8.21 23.27
CA PRO A 4 -13.61 -8.75 23.27
C PRO A 4 -14.66 -7.80 23.87
N GLN A 5 -14.22 -6.87 24.70
CA GLN A 5 -15.08 -5.94 25.43
C GLN A 5 -15.50 -4.69 24.64
N LYS A 6 -15.07 -4.53 23.37
CA LYS A 6 -15.40 -3.35 22.55
C LYS A 6 -16.84 -3.33 22.02
N GLY A 7 -17.58 -4.44 22.15
CA GLY A 7 -18.98 -4.52 21.72
C GLY A 7 -19.18 -4.07 20.27
N ASN A 8 -20.16 -3.22 20.03
CA ASN A 8 -20.50 -2.70 18.70
C ASN A 8 -19.41 -1.82 18.06
N SER A 9 -18.33 -1.47 18.76
CA SER A 9 -17.19 -0.70 18.25
C SER A 9 -16.09 -1.59 17.64
N THR A 10 -16.27 -2.92 17.66
CA THR A 10 -15.29 -3.84 17.07
C THR A 10 -15.25 -3.66 15.55
N ARG A 11 -14.11 -3.23 15.05
CA ARG A 11 -13.89 -3.03 13.62
C ARG A 11 -12.41 -3.16 13.27
N VAL A 12 -12.14 -3.44 12.01
CA VAL A 12 -10.82 -3.26 11.41
C VAL A 12 -10.78 -1.84 10.83
N GLU A 13 -9.73 -1.11 11.13
CA GLU A 13 -9.46 0.20 10.55
C GLU A 13 -8.19 0.11 9.72
N PHE A 14 -8.32 0.25 8.40
CA PHE A 14 -7.23 0.13 7.44
C PHE A 14 -6.90 1.50 6.86
N ARG A 15 -5.74 2.05 7.22
CA ARG A 15 -5.33 3.44 6.88
C ARG A 15 -4.30 3.52 5.77
N SER A 16 -3.88 2.41 5.18
CA SER A 16 -2.83 2.39 4.14
C SER A 16 -3.33 2.72 2.75
N VAL A 17 -4.63 2.90 2.58
CA VAL A 17 -5.25 3.17 1.29
C VAL A 17 -5.12 4.65 0.96
N ASP A 18 -4.70 4.95 -0.28
CA ASP A 18 -4.66 6.31 -0.80
C ASP A 18 -6.07 6.91 -0.94
N ALA A 19 -6.24 8.20 -0.60
CA ALA A 19 -7.53 8.87 -0.68
C ALA A 19 -8.07 9.00 -2.11
N ALA A 20 -7.20 8.96 -3.12
CA ALA A 20 -7.55 9.01 -4.54
C ALA A 20 -7.77 7.62 -5.17
N CYS A 21 -7.70 6.54 -4.39
CA CYS A 21 -7.91 5.20 -4.92
C CYS A 21 -9.36 4.98 -5.38
N ASN A 22 -9.55 4.05 -6.32
CA ASN A 22 -10.88 3.55 -6.64
C ASN A 22 -11.40 2.69 -5.47
N PRO A 23 -12.46 3.13 -4.75
CA PRO A 23 -12.92 2.42 -3.56
C PRO A 23 -13.45 1.01 -3.86
N TYR A 24 -14.02 0.78 -5.02
CA TYR A 24 -14.54 -0.55 -5.39
C TYR A 24 -13.40 -1.56 -5.54
N LEU A 25 -12.30 -1.19 -6.21
CA LEU A 25 -11.13 -2.05 -6.35
C LEU A 25 -10.44 -2.25 -4.99
N ALA A 26 -10.32 -1.20 -4.19
CA ALA A 26 -9.72 -1.28 -2.86
C ALA A 26 -10.51 -2.23 -1.94
N TYR A 27 -11.84 -2.09 -1.88
CA TYR A 27 -12.67 -2.99 -1.08
C TYR A 27 -12.62 -4.43 -1.56
N ALA A 28 -12.61 -4.67 -2.87
CA ALA A 28 -12.49 -6.03 -3.40
C ALA A 28 -11.20 -6.70 -2.91
N VAL A 29 -10.05 -6.00 -3.03
CA VAL A 29 -8.75 -6.54 -2.62
C VAL A 29 -8.66 -6.71 -1.10
N ILE A 30 -9.18 -5.75 -0.31
CA ILE A 30 -9.19 -5.85 1.16
C ILE A 30 -10.03 -7.04 1.62
N LEU A 31 -11.22 -7.23 1.02
CA LEU A 31 -12.08 -8.37 1.34
C LEU A 31 -11.42 -9.69 0.97
N ALA A 32 -10.85 -9.80 -0.23
CA ALA A 32 -10.15 -10.99 -0.68
C ALA A 32 -8.96 -11.33 0.23
N ALA A 33 -8.18 -10.32 0.64
CA ALA A 33 -7.07 -10.51 1.57
C ALA A 33 -7.54 -11.03 2.93
N GLY A 34 -8.64 -10.48 3.45
CA GLY A 34 -9.25 -10.94 4.71
C GLY A 34 -9.75 -12.38 4.62
N LEU A 35 -10.45 -12.74 3.55
CA LEU A 35 -10.95 -14.10 3.32
C LEU A 35 -9.79 -15.11 3.18
N LYS A 36 -8.77 -14.77 2.38
CA LYS A 36 -7.58 -15.62 2.20
C LYS A 36 -6.85 -15.85 3.52
N GLY A 37 -6.80 -14.83 4.39
CA GLY A 37 -6.21 -14.98 5.73
C GLY A 37 -7.00 -15.93 6.63
N ILE A 38 -8.33 -15.90 6.55
CA ILE A 38 -9.21 -16.82 7.30
C ILE A 38 -9.11 -18.25 6.75
N GLU A 39 -9.21 -18.41 5.43
CA GLU A 39 -9.14 -19.72 4.76
C GLU A 39 -7.77 -20.39 4.92
N GLY A 40 -6.69 -19.59 4.93
CA GLY A 40 -5.32 -20.05 5.12
C GLY A 40 -4.87 -20.17 6.57
N ASP A 41 -5.76 -19.87 7.52
CA ASP A 41 -5.47 -19.88 8.97
C ASP A 41 -4.17 -19.11 9.31
N TYR A 42 -4.05 -17.88 8.76
CA TYR A 42 -2.83 -17.08 8.92
C TYR A 42 -2.67 -16.62 10.38
N GLU A 43 -1.51 -16.91 10.94
CA GLU A 43 -1.14 -16.40 12.25
C GLU A 43 -0.87 -14.89 12.19
N LEU A 44 -1.47 -14.15 13.11
CA LEU A 44 -1.22 -12.73 13.25
C LEU A 44 0.08 -12.51 14.05
N PRO A 45 0.99 -11.66 13.56
CA PRO A 45 2.13 -11.24 14.36
C PRO A 45 1.66 -10.50 15.63
N PRO A 46 2.51 -10.41 16.66
CA PRO A 46 2.23 -9.59 17.83
C PRO A 46 1.87 -8.16 17.43
N GLY A 47 0.86 -7.59 18.10
CA GLY A 47 0.49 -6.19 17.86
C GLY A 47 1.63 -5.25 18.29
N ALA A 48 1.90 -4.21 17.50
CA ALA A 48 2.78 -3.14 17.92
C ALA A 48 2.01 -2.23 18.87
N GLU A 49 2.39 -2.23 20.16
CA GLU A 49 1.76 -1.40 21.20
C GLU A 49 2.51 -0.08 21.42
N ASP A 50 3.77 -0.03 21.00
CA ASP A 50 4.63 1.15 21.13
C ASP A 50 4.47 2.11 19.96
N ASP A 51 5.04 3.31 20.12
CA ASP A 51 5.10 4.32 19.06
C ASP A 51 6.02 3.87 17.90
N VAL A 52 5.41 3.22 16.91
CA VAL A 52 6.12 2.71 15.72
C VAL A 52 6.85 3.83 14.95
N TRP A 53 6.40 5.08 15.08
CA TRP A 53 7.01 6.24 14.42
C TRP A 53 8.37 6.62 15.03
N ALA A 54 8.53 6.39 16.32
CA ALA A 54 9.78 6.63 17.03
C ALA A 54 10.87 5.58 16.72
N LEU A 55 10.51 4.43 16.17
CA LEU A 55 11.43 3.35 15.85
C LEU A 55 12.30 3.69 14.63
N THR A 56 13.56 3.31 14.69
CA THR A 56 14.47 3.31 13.54
C THR A 56 14.06 2.28 12.49
N SER A 57 14.55 2.43 11.26
CA SER A 57 14.30 1.44 10.20
C SER A 57 14.85 0.04 10.51
N ALA A 58 15.90 -0.05 11.34
CA ALA A 58 16.46 -1.33 11.78
C ALA A 58 15.53 -2.01 12.79
N GLU A 59 15.03 -1.27 13.77
CA GLU A 59 14.07 -1.77 14.77
C GLU A 59 12.76 -2.21 14.12
N ARG A 60 12.20 -1.41 13.21
CA ARG A 60 11.01 -1.82 12.45
C ARG A 60 11.23 -3.13 11.70
N ARG A 61 12.37 -3.30 11.03
CA ARG A 61 12.70 -4.56 10.34
C ARG A 61 12.80 -5.75 11.29
N ALA A 62 13.43 -5.55 12.46
CA ALA A 62 13.55 -6.60 13.48
C ALA A 62 12.17 -7.06 14.00
N LEU A 63 11.19 -6.15 14.04
CA LEU A 63 9.81 -6.44 14.41
C LEU A 63 8.94 -6.93 13.22
N GLY A 64 9.53 -7.16 12.05
CA GLY A 64 8.78 -7.56 10.85
C GLY A 64 7.89 -6.47 10.24
N ILE A 65 8.02 -5.23 10.70
CA ILE A 65 7.24 -4.09 10.19
C ILE A 65 7.87 -3.58 8.89
N ARG A 66 7.19 -3.80 7.79
CA ARG A 66 7.61 -3.32 6.46
C ARG A 66 7.03 -1.94 6.17
N PRO A 67 7.80 -1.02 5.59
CA PRO A 67 7.28 0.27 5.14
C PRO A 67 6.32 0.08 3.94
N LEU A 68 5.41 1.02 3.77
CA LEU A 68 4.64 1.15 2.52
C LEU A 68 5.57 1.59 1.38
N PRO A 69 5.19 1.32 0.12
CA PRO A 69 5.89 1.87 -1.04
C PRO A 69 6.10 3.38 -0.91
N GLN A 70 7.26 3.85 -1.32
CA GLN A 70 7.65 5.27 -1.17
C GLN A 70 7.20 6.13 -2.36
N ASP A 71 6.92 5.49 -3.48
CA ASP A 71 6.49 6.14 -4.71
C ASP A 71 5.57 5.20 -5.53
N LEU A 72 5.01 5.74 -6.59
CA LEU A 72 4.10 5.01 -7.47
C LEU A 72 4.80 3.84 -8.19
N ASP A 73 6.08 3.97 -8.56
CA ASP A 73 6.81 2.88 -9.22
C ASP A 73 6.97 1.67 -8.31
N GLN A 74 7.34 1.90 -7.05
CA GLN A 74 7.42 0.83 -6.06
C GLN A 74 6.06 0.19 -5.80
N ALA A 75 4.99 1.00 -5.72
CA ALA A 75 3.63 0.49 -5.54
C ALA A 75 3.19 -0.39 -6.72
N ILE A 76 3.50 0.03 -7.96
CA ILE A 76 3.23 -0.74 -9.18
C ILE A 76 3.95 -2.09 -9.14
N ARG A 77 5.23 -2.13 -8.73
CA ARG A 77 6.00 -3.38 -8.63
C ARG A 77 5.41 -4.32 -7.59
N VAL A 78 5.11 -3.81 -6.40
CA VAL A 78 4.47 -4.61 -5.35
C VAL A 78 3.13 -5.18 -5.80
N MET A 79 2.32 -4.39 -6.51
CA MET A 79 1.06 -4.86 -7.07
C MET A 79 1.28 -5.93 -8.14
N GLN A 80 2.24 -5.72 -9.04
CA GLN A 80 2.56 -6.66 -10.13
C GLN A 80 2.97 -8.04 -9.60
N ASP A 81 3.68 -8.10 -8.48
CA ASP A 81 4.18 -9.33 -7.87
C ASP A 81 3.15 -9.98 -6.92
N SER A 82 1.91 -9.48 -6.90
CA SER A 82 0.87 -9.96 -5.99
C SER A 82 -0.15 -10.86 -6.70
N ASP A 83 -0.02 -12.17 -6.51
CA ASP A 83 -1.00 -13.15 -6.98
C ASP A 83 -2.41 -12.86 -6.43
N LEU A 84 -2.51 -12.47 -5.16
CA LEU A 84 -3.79 -12.12 -4.54
C LEU A 84 -4.52 -11.01 -5.30
N VAL A 85 -3.80 -9.94 -5.69
CA VAL A 85 -4.41 -8.82 -6.40
C VAL A 85 -4.78 -9.22 -7.83
N ALA A 86 -3.91 -9.99 -8.50
CA ALA A 86 -4.18 -10.50 -9.85
C ALA A 86 -5.41 -11.41 -9.88
N GLU A 87 -5.52 -12.36 -8.96
CA GLU A 87 -6.67 -13.26 -8.81
C GLU A 87 -7.96 -12.49 -8.50
N THR A 88 -7.89 -11.49 -7.60
CA THR A 88 -9.06 -10.73 -7.16
C THR A 88 -9.63 -9.84 -8.25
N LEU A 89 -8.77 -9.14 -9.00
CA LEU A 89 -9.20 -8.20 -10.04
C LEU A 89 -9.47 -8.88 -11.37
N GLY A 90 -8.90 -10.06 -11.59
CA GLY A 90 -8.88 -10.76 -12.87
C GLY A 90 -7.93 -10.10 -13.88
N GLU A 91 -7.48 -10.88 -14.84
CA GLU A 91 -6.44 -10.51 -15.82
C GLU A 91 -6.71 -9.15 -16.48
N HIS A 92 -7.93 -8.95 -16.98
CA HIS A 92 -8.26 -7.74 -17.73
C HIS A 92 -8.12 -6.46 -16.91
N VAL A 93 -8.69 -6.43 -15.69
CA VAL A 93 -8.67 -5.23 -14.82
C VAL A 93 -7.27 -5.03 -14.27
N PHE A 94 -6.58 -6.11 -13.87
CA PHE A 94 -5.23 -6.07 -13.36
C PHE A 94 -4.24 -5.49 -14.36
N ASP A 95 -4.23 -6.01 -15.59
CA ASP A 95 -3.34 -5.54 -16.65
C ASP A 95 -3.65 -4.10 -17.08
N PHE A 96 -4.93 -3.77 -17.21
CA PHE A 96 -5.35 -2.41 -17.54
C PHE A 96 -4.88 -1.41 -16.48
N PHE A 97 -5.08 -1.74 -15.21
CA PHE A 97 -4.67 -0.88 -14.10
C PHE A 97 -3.16 -0.67 -14.07
N LEU A 98 -2.38 -1.75 -14.16
CA LEU A 98 -0.91 -1.67 -14.19
C LEU A 98 -0.40 -0.84 -15.36
N ARG A 99 -0.95 -1.05 -16.56
CA ARG A 99 -0.57 -0.28 -17.75
C ARG A 99 -0.87 1.21 -17.57
N ASN A 100 -2.05 1.53 -17.04
CA ASN A 100 -2.47 2.91 -16.80
C ASN A 100 -1.58 3.60 -15.76
N LYS A 101 -1.29 2.94 -14.64
CA LYS A 101 -0.42 3.50 -13.60
C LYS A 101 1.05 3.63 -14.03
N ARG A 102 1.53 2.74 -14.89
CA ARG A 102 2.86 2.90 -15.52
C ARG A 102 2.91 4.12 -16.44
N ALA A 103 1.87 4.35 -17.22
CA ALA A 103 1.79 5.53 -18.07
C ALA A 103 1.78 6.83 -17.25
N GLU A 104 0.96 6.87 -16.19
CA GLU A 104 0.89 7.99 -15.22
C GLU A 104 2.27 8.27 -14.60
N TRP A 105 2.98 7.22 -14.13
CA TRP A 105 4.32 7.36 -13.59
C TRP A 105 5.33 7.90 -14.61
N GLN A 106 5.28 7.41 -15.87
CA GLN A 106 6.15 7.89 -16.93
C GLN A 106 5.88 9.35 -17.29
N GLU A 107 4.63 9.80 -17.23
CA GLU A 107 4.26 11.19 -17.43
C GLU A 107 4.75 12.07 -16.27
N TYR A 108 4.47 11.66 -15.03
CA TYR A 108 4.88 12.39 -13.83
C TYR A 108 6.39 12.60 -13.77
N ARG A 109 7.19 11.57 -13.98
CA ARG A 109 8.66 11.65 -13.89
C ARG A 109 9.34 12.51 -14.97
N ARG A 110 8.60 12.93 -15.98
CA ARG A 110 9.09 13.85 -17.01
C ARG A 110 8.82 15.32 -16.68
N GLN A 111 8.02 15.57 -15.66
CA GLN A 111 7.71 16.93 -15.25
C GLN A 111 8.95 17.57 -14.63
N VAL A 112 9.27 18.77 -15.10
CA VAL A 112 10.26 19.62 -14.44
C VAL A 112 9.55 20.44 -13.39
N THR A 113 9.93 20.27 -12.15
CA THR A 113 9.26 20.93 -11.02
C THR A 113 9.79 22.34 -10.79
N GLU A 114 8.97 23.19 -10.17
CA GLU A 114 9.41 24.52 -9.76
C GLU A 114 10.63 24.49 -8.82
N TYR A 115 10.73 23.44 -7.99
CA TYR A 115 11.90 23.21 -7.15
C TYR A 115 13.17 23.02 -7.98
N GLU A 116 13.13 22.20 -9.03
CA GLU A 116 14.26 21.96 -9.93
C GLU A 116 14.62 23.24 -10.69
N LEU A 117 13.62 23.96 -11.21
CA LEU A 117 13.85 25.24 -11.88
C LEU A 117 14.52 26.25 -10.94
N GLY A 118 13.98 26.44 -9.75
CA GLY A 118 14.53 27.37 -8.76
C GLY A 118 15.92 26.97 -8.25
N ARG A 119 16.20 25.66 -8.19
CA ARG A 119 17.48 25.14 -7.67
C ARG A 119 18.59 25.14 -8.70
N TYR A 120 18.30 24.75 -9.93
CA TYR A 120 19.33 24.47 -10.94
C TYR A 120 19.45 25.52 -12.03
N LEU A 121 18.34 26.18 -12.43
CA LEU A 121 18.39 27.23 -13.46
C LEU A 121 19.34 28.38 -13.13
N PRO A 122 19.46 28.88 -11.87
CA PRO A 122 20.42 29.93 -11.54
C PRO A 122 21.90 29.50 -11.59
N MET A 123 22.16 28.19 -11.75
CA MET A 123 23.53 27.66 -11.81
C MET A 123 24.03 27.45 -13.24
N LEU A 124 23.15 27.64 -14.23
CA LEU A 124 23.47 27.56 -15.66
C LEU A 124 23.88 28.94 -16.20
#